data_c3310b751969c56f99dec92dbafb50b3
#
_entry.id   c3310b751969c56f99dec92dbafb50b3
#
_cell.length_a   1.000
_cell.length_b   1.000
_cell.length_c   1.000
_cell.angle_alpha   90.00
_cell.angle_beta   90.00
_cell.angle_gamma   90.00
#
_symmetry.space_group_name_H-M   'P 1'
#
loop_
_entity.id
_entity.type
_entity.pdbx_description
1 polymer ?
#
loop_
_entity_poly.entity_id
_entity_poly.type
_entity_poly.pdbx_seq_one_letter_code
_entity_poly.pdbx_strand_id
1 'polypeptide(L)'
;MHPLQWLLLAIGGAIVLSCWLRRDLDAPENQPHLVGFGNFARWVVVGGYLTCAVFAPLAQLTGVPEAAWAMAVFALLFSMLAPSPFLCAIRYGENGLTIRSWFGVTHRLRWEDIVSVPVFVEDNSKYMILRTVHKRFILNPLMRGCNEFVRYAKEHITAQQS
;
A
#
# COMPACT_ATOMS: atom_id res chain seq x y z
N MET A 1 14.25 13.05 26.56
CA MET A 1 13.13 12.22 26.05
C MET A 1 12.92 11.00 26.94
N HIS A 2 11.68 10.60 27.16
CA HIS A 2 11.36 9.37 27.88
C HIS A 2 11.81 8.16 27.05
N PRO A 3 12.37 7.08 27.66
CA PRO A 3 12.86 5.91 26.90
C PRO A 3 11.80 5.28 25.99
N LEU A 4 10.53 5.34 26.40
CA LEU A 4 9.42 4.84 25.60
C LEU A 4 9.21 5.63 24.28
N GLN A 5 9.47 6.94 24.27
CA GLN A 5 9.39 7.75 23.04
C GLN A 5 10.46 7.32 22.02
N TRP A 6 11.68 7.07 22.50
CA TRP A 6 12.75 6.53 21.66
C TRP A 6 12.41 5.15 21.11
N LEU A 7 11.78 4.32 21.93
CA LEU A 7 11.33 3.00 21.50
C LEU A 7 10.29 3.08 20.38
N LEU A 8 9.29 3.97 20.51
CA LEU A 8 8.26 4.17 19.47
C LEU A 8 8.89 4.65 18.15
N LEU A 9 9.81 5.61 18.22
CA LEU A 9 10.52 6.09 17.03
C LEU A 9 11.39 4.98 16.40
N ALA A 10 12.10 4.19 17.21
CA ALA A 10 12.92 3.10 16.70
C ALA A 10 12.08 2.00 16.02
N ILE A 11 10.96 1.61 16.62
CA ILE A 11 10.03 0.63 16.03
C ILE A 11 9.47 1.18 14.71
N GLY A 12 9.00 2.43 14.71
CA GLY A 12 8.48 3.07 13.50
C GLY A 12 9.53 3.11 12.38
N GLY A 13 10.76 3.49 12.70
CA GLY A 13 11.87 3.50 11.75
C GLY A 13 12.20 2.11 11.19
N ALA A 14 12.20 1.10 12.04
CA ALA A 14 12.43 -0.28 11.60
C ALA A 14 11.35 -0.78 10.64
N ILE A 15 10.07 -0.41 10.88
CA ILE A 15 8.96 -0.75 9.99
C ILE A 15 9.15 -0.07 8.63
N VAL A 16 9.36 1.25 8.61
CA VAL A 16 9.54 2.02 7.36
C VAL A 16 10.74 1.49 6.58
N LEU A 17 11.88 1.26 7.24
CA LEU A 17 13.08 0.73 6.61
C LEU A 17 12.84 -0.69 6.06
N SER A 18 12.19 -1.57 6.81
CA SER A 18 11.86 -2.91 6.35
C SER A 18 10.96 -2.89 5.11
N CYS A 19 9.97 -2.00 5.08
CA CYS A 19 9.11 -1.82 3.92
C CYS A 19 9.89 -1.24 2.72
N TRP A 20 10.79 -0.29 2.98
CA TRP A 20 11.65 0.29 1.96
C TRP A 20 12.59 -0.74 1.32
N LEU A 21 13.21 -1.59 2.12
CA LEU A 21 14.11 -2.65 1.62
C LEU A 21 13.37 -3.74 0.84
N ARG A 22 12.12 -4.01 1.20
CA ARG A 22 11.28 -5.01 0.53
C ARG A 22 10.46 -4.45 -0.63
N ARG A 23 10.59 -3.15 -0.92
CA ARG A 23 9.87 -2.55 -2.04
C ARG A 23 10.28 -3.22 -3.35
N ASP A 24 9.32 -3.44 -4.21
CA ASP A 24 9.64 -3.67 -5.62
C ASP A 24 10.28 -2.39 -6.15
N LEU A 25 11.51 -2.49 -6.65
CA LEU A 25 12.28 -1.35 -7.18
C LEU A 25 11.59 -0.75 -8.42
N ASP A 26 10.70 -1.53 -9.02
CA ASP A 26 9.97 -1.11 -10.21
C ASP A 26 8.79 -0.22 -9.82
N ALA A 27 8.89 1.05 -10.16
CA ALA A 27 7.77 1.97 -10.02
C ALA A 27 6.67 1.58 -11.02
N PRO A 28 5.38 1.59 -10.62
CA PRO A 28 4.26 1.28 -11.52
C PRO A 28 4.18 2.21 -12.73
N GLU A 29 4.89 3.34 -12.69
CA GLU A 29 4.95 4.32 -13.79
C GLU A 29 5.75 3.81 -15.01
N ASN A 30 6.64 2.84 -14.81
CA ASN A 30 7.56 2.35 -15.84
C ASN A 30 7.25 0.92 -16.32
N GLN A 31 6.26 0.26 -15.73
CA GLN A 31 5.91 -1.12 -16.11
C GLN A 31 4.47 -1.20 -16.58
N PRO A 32 4.22 -1.56 -17.86
CA PRO A 32 2.90 -1.97 -18.30
C PRO A 32 2.45 -3.19 -17.46
N HIS A 33 1.18 -3.25 -17.14
CA HIS A 33 0.60 -4.37 -16.37
C HIS A 33 0.94 -4.42 -14.87
N LEU A 34 1.36 -3.32 -14.28
CA LEU A 34 1.56 -3.19 -12.84
C LEU A 34 0.59 -2.18 -12.24
N VAL A 35 -0.17 -2.61 -11.23
CA VAL A 35 -1.01 -1.74 -10.40
C VAL A 35 -0.36 -1.58 -9.04
N GLY A 36 -0.15 -0.36 -8.60
CA GLY A 36 0.46 -0.09 -7.31
C GLY A 36 0.38 1.38 -6.90
N PHE A 37 0.84 1.67 -5.69
CA PHE A 37 0.94 3.04 -5.25
C PHE A 37 2.12 3.75 -5.91
N GLY A 38 1.87 4.96 -6.42
CA GLY A 38 2.93 5.79 -6.99
C GLY A 38 3.97 6.24 -5.96
N ASN A 39 5.11 6.71 -6.45
CA ASN A 39 6.21 7.20 -5.61
C ASN A 39 5.78 8.31 -4.65
N PHE A 40 4.81 9.15 -5.04
CA PHE A 40 4.28 10.20 -4.17
C PHE A 40 3.74 9.66 -2.85
N ALA A 41 2.93 8.58 -2.87
CA ALA A 41 2.40 7.97 -1.65
C ALA A 41 3.51 7.43 -0.74
N ARG A 42 4.57 6.88 -1.33
CA ARG A 42 5.76 6.41 -0.61
C ARG A 42 6.49 7.56 0.06
N TRP A 43 6.70 8.67 -0.65
CA TRP A 43 7.35 9.86 -0.10
C TRP A 43 6.52 10.54 0.98
N VAL A 44 5.18 10.54 0.87
CA VAL A 44 4.30 11.06 1.93
C VAL A 44 4.49 10.28 3.24
N VAL A 45 4.55 8.95 3.18
CA VAL A 45 4.74 8.12 4.37
C VAL A 45 6.13 8.33 4.97
N VAL A 46 7.18 8.29 4.16
CA VAL A 46 8.55 8.50 4.65
C VAL A 46 8.73 9.90 5.17
N GLY A 47 8.27 10.92 4.44
CA GLY A 47 8.34 12.31 4.86
C GLY A 47 7.57 12.58 6.13
N GLY A 48 6.36 12.04 6.26
CA GLY A 48 5.56 12.13 7.48
C GLY A 48 6.26 11.53 8.69
N TYR A 49 6.81 10.32 8.53
CA TYR A 49 7.59 9.68 9.58
C TYR A 49 8.82 10.51 9.97
N LEU A 50 9.64 10.93 8.99
CA LEU A 50 10.86 11.69 9.24
C LEU A 50 10.57 13.04 9.90
N THR A 51 9.53 13.74 9.46
CA THR A 51 9.08 14.99 10.08
C THR A 51 8.79 14.77 11.56
N CYS A 52 7.97 13.80 11.89
CA CYS A 52 7.64 13.49 13.28
C CYS A 52 8.87 13.04 14.09
N ALA A 53 9.76 12.24 13.49
CA ALA A 53 10.97 11.77 14.15
C ALA A 53 11.97 12.90 14.48
N VAL A 54 12.02 13.94 13.65
CA VAL A 54 12.87 15.13 13.89
C VAL A 54 12.21 16.08 14.89
N PHE A 55 10.92 16.34 14.75
CA PHE A 55 10.23 17.30 15.61
C PHE A 55 9.97 16.77 17.03
N ALA A 56 9.90 15.46 17.26
CA ALA A 56 9.73 14.91 18.61
C ALA A 56 10.87 15.29 19.57
N PRO A 57 12.17 15.11 19.23
CA PRO A 57 13.26 15.58 20.09
C PRO A 57 13.32 17.11 20.19
N LEU A 58 13.02 17.85 19.12
CA LEU A 58 13.00 19.32 19.17
C LEU A 58 11.92 19.83 20.16
N ALA A 59 10.72 19.29 20.12
CA ALA A 59 9.66 19.63 21.06
C ALA A 59 10.06 19.36 22.52
N GLN A 60 10.81 18.29 22.76
CA GLN A 60 11.37 18.01 24.08
C GLN A 60 12.38 19.07 24.52
N LEU A 61 13.26 19.51 23.61
CA LEU A 61 14.29 20.52 23.89
C LEU A 61 13.68 21.91 24.14
N THR A 62 12.56 22.22 23.50
CA THR A 62 11.81 23.48 23.68
C THR A 62 10.90 23.47 24.92
N GLY A 63 10.91 22.41 25.71
CA GLY A 63 10.12 22.31 26.94
C GLY A 63 8.64 21.98 26.76
N VAL A 64 8.27 21.40 25.61
CA VAL A 64 6.89 20.99 25.30
C VAL A 64 6.80 19.45 25.21
N PRO A 65 6.86 18.73 26.36
CA PRO A 65 6.91 17.27 26.35
C PRO A 65 5.66 16.60 25.77
N GLU A 66 4.51 17.23 25.86
CA GLU A 66 3.25 16.72 25.28
C GLU A 66 3.32 16.68 23.75
N ALA A 67 3.89 17.73 23.13
CA ALA A 67 4.14 17.73 21.69
C ALA A 67 5.11 16.63 21.27
N ALA A 68 6.14 16.36 22.08
CA ALA A 68 7.08 15.28 21.82
C ALA A 68 6.39 13.90 21.84
N TRP A 69 5.46 13.66 22.76
CA TRP A 69 4.64 12.46 22.78
C TRP A 69 3.72 12.35 21.56
N ALA A 70 3.03 13.43 21.22
CA ALA A 70 2.16 13.44 20.06
C ALA A 70 2.95 13.11 18.78
N MET A 71 4.13 13.71 18.58
CA MET A 71 4.99 13.43 17.43
C MET A 71 5.48 11.98 17.41
N ALA A 72 5.86 11.39 18.54
CA ALA A 72 6.27 9.99 18.60
C ALA A 72 5.12 9.03 18.22
N VAL A 73 3.90 9.30 18.68
CA VAL A 73 2.71 8.53 18.30
C VAL A 73 2.39 8.70 16.81
N PHE A 74 2.43 9.93 16.28
CA PHE A 74 2.23 10.15 14.84
C PHE A 74 3.29 9.48 13.98
N ALA A 75 4.56 9.47 14.39
CA ALA A 75 5.62 8.72 13.70
C ALA A 75 5.28 7.23 13.61
N LEU A 76 4.81 6.63 14.70
CA LEU A 76 4.37 5.23 14.70
C LEU A 76 3.16 5.02 13.79
N LEU A 77 2.17 5.90 13.81
CA LEU A 77 0.99 5.81 12.92
C LEU A 77 1.39 5.90 11.45
N PHE A 78 2.27 6.84 11.06
CA PHE A 78 2.80 6.91 9.70
C PHE A 78 3.55 5.65 9.29
N SER A 79 4.32 5.08 10.22
CA SER A 79 5.04 3.83 9.94
C SER A 79 4.09 2.64 9.72
N MET A 80 2.96 2.60 10.41
CA MET A 80 1.93 1.58 10.21
C MET A 80 1.22 1.69 8.84
N LEU A 81 1.24 2.86 8.21
CA LEU A 81 0.73 3.04 6.85
C LEU A 81 1.73 2.57 5.79
N ALA A 82 3.02 2.43 6.12
CA ALA A 82 4.08 2.08 5.18
C ALA A 82 3.83 0.78 4.39
N PRO A 83 3.32 -0.32 4.96
CA PRO A 83 3.10 -1.54 4.19
C PRO A 83 2.23 -1.34 2.96
N SER A 84 1.23 -0.46 3.01
CA SER A 84 0.33 -0.22 1.88
C SER A 84 1.06 0.28 0.62
N PRO A 85 1.73 1.44 0.60
CA PRO A 85 2.37 1.96 -0.61
C PRO A 85 3.64 1.22 -1.03
N PHE A 86 4.27 0.45 -0.12
CA PHE A 86 5.50 -0.26 -0.44
C PHE A 86 5.30 -1.72 -0.82
N LEU A 87 4.31 -2.39 -0.27
CA LEU A 87 4.14 -3.83 -0.43
C LEU A 87 2.94 -4.21 -1.30
N CYS A 88 1.87 -3.40 -1.34
CA CYS A 88 0.70 -3.72 -2.16
C CYS A 88 0.98 -3.47 -3.63
N ALA A 89 0.83 -4.52 -4.43
CA ALA A 89 0.95 -4.45 -5.87
C ALA A 89 0.14 -5.55 -6.55
N ILE A 90 -0.33 -5.28 -7.78
CA ILE A 90 -0.96 -6.28 -8.63
C ILE A 90 -0.18 -6.30 -9.93
N ARG A 91 0.36 -7.46 -10.29
CA ARG A 91 0.93 -7.74 -11.60
C ARG A 91 -0.02 -8.61 -12.37
N TYR A 92 -0.33 -8.26 -13.60
CA TYR A 92 -1.24 -9.02 -14.45
C TYR A 92 -0.62 -9.24 -15.82
N GLY A 93 -1.03 -10.30 -16.48
CA GLY A 93 -0.53 -10.68 -17.80
C GLY A 93 -1.37 -11.80 -18.39
N GLU A 94 -0.98 -12.33 -19.54
CA GLU A 94 -1.72 -13.37 -20.26
C GLU A 94 -2.02 -14.62 -19.43
N ASN A 95 -1.08 -15.04 -18.58
CA ASN A 95 -1.17 -16.27 -17.79
C ASN A 95 -1.90 -16.12 -16.45
N GLY A 96 -2.39 -14.92 -16.10
CA GLY A 96 -3.07 -14.65 -14.84
C GLY A 96 -2.58 -13.40 -14.13
N LEU A 97 -2.88 -13.32 -12.85
CA LEU A 97 -2.51 -12.16 -12.02
C LEU A 97 -1.85 -12.57 -10.71
N THR A 98 -0.99 -11.73 -10.23
CA THR A 98 -0.29 -11.87 -8.96
C THR A 98 -0.63 -10.68 -8.08
N ILE A 99 -1.31 -10.94 -6.97
CA ILE A 99 -1.69 -9.91 -5.98
C ILE A 99 -0.76 -10.02 -4.79
N ARG A 100 -0.05 -8.96 -4.48
CA ARG A 100 0.72 -8.83 -3.25
C ARG A 100 -0.08 -8.01 -2.24
N SER A 101 -0.41 -8.65 -1.12
CA SER A 101 -1.22 -8.03 -0.07
C SER A 101 -0.40 -7.13 0.86
N TRP A 102 -1.06 -6.40 1.75
CA TRP A 102 -0.49 -5.50 2.75
C TRP A 102 0.69 -6.11 3.55
N PHE A 103 0.59 -7.39 3.91
CA PHE A 103 1.67 -8.08 4.64
C PHE A 103 2.74 -8.69 3.74
N GLY A 104 2.74 -8.37 2.44
CA GLY A 104 3.69 -8.91 1.47
C GLY A 104 3.39 -10.36 1.05
N VAL A 105 2.26 -10.92 1.50
CA VAL A 105 1.81 -12.23 1.05
C VAL A 105 1.39 -12.14 -0.41
N THR A 106 1.94 -13.03 -1.22
CA THR A 106 1.71 -13.06 -2.66
C THR A 106 0.70 -14.16 -3.00
N HIS A 107 -0.36 -13.77 -3.67
CA HIS A 107 -1.37 -14.70 -4.22
C HIS A 107 -1.25 -14.71 -5.74
N ARG A 108 -1.05 -15.88 -6.30
CA ARG A 108 -1.09 -16.11 -7.75
C ARG A 108 -2.46 -16.66 -8.12
N LEU A 109 -3.12 -16.01 -9.07
CA LEU A 109 -4.48 -16.34 -9.51
C LEU A 109 -4.45 -16.50 -11.02
N ARG A 110 -5.20 -17.49 -11.52
CA ARG A 110 -5.47 -17.64 -12.95
C ARG A 110 -6.70 -16.83 -13.31
N TRP A 111 -6.85 -16.46 -14.57
CA TRP A 111 -8.06 -15.77 -15.03
C TRP A 111 -9.32 -16.60 -14.84
N GLU A 112 -9.23 -17.93 -14.93
CA GLU A 112 -10.30 -18.90 -14.68
C GLU A 112 -10.84 -18.85 -13.24
N ASP A 113 -10.00 -18.47 -12.28
CA ASP A 113 -10.37 -18.37 -10.87
C ASP A 113 -11.20 -17.10 -10.56
N ILE A 114 -11.32 -16.18 -11.52
CA ILE A 114 -11.98 -14.90 -11.32
C ILE A 114 -13.44 -15.00 -11.69
N VAL A 115 -14.30 -14.87 -10.70
CA VAL A 115 -15.77 -14.99 -10.87
C VAL A 115 -16.39 -13.69 -11.36
N SER A 116 -15.84 -12.55 -10.97
CA SER A 116 -16.36 -11.25 -11.41
C SER A 116 -15.24 -10.24 -11.59
N VAL A 117 -15.38 -9.46 -12.68
CA VAL A 117 -14.51 -8.30 -12.93
C VAL A 117 -14.68 -7.31 -11.79
N PRO A 118 -13.61 -6.65 -11.37
CA PRO A 118 -13.74 -5.57 -10.40
C PRO A 118 -14.65 -4.48 -10.97
N VAL A 119 -15.79 -4.32 -10.35
CA VAL A 119 -16.72 -3.23 -10.66
C VAL A 119 -16.40 -2.14 -9.64
N PHE A 120 -16.26 -0.89 -10.10
CA PHE A 120 -16.38 0.24 -9.20
C PHE A 120 -17.78 0.20 -8.62
N VAL A 121 -17.90 -0.05 -7.33
CA VAL A 121 -19.20 0.05 -6.66
C VAL A 121 -19.53 1.54 -6.63
N GLU A 122 -20.46 1.95 -7.48
CA GLU A 122 -20.87 3.35 -7.68
C GLU A 122 -21.47 4.00 -6.43
N ASP A 123 -21.81 3.22 -5.44
CA ASP A 123 -22.49 3.67 -4.23
C ASP A 123 -21.46 4.03 -3.15
N ASN A 124 -20.90 5.24 -3.22
CA ASN A 124 -20.08 5.93 -2.19
C ASN A 124 -18.88 5.16 -1.60
N SER A 125 -18.66 3.92 -1.93
CA SER A 125 -17.52 3.14 -1.48
C SER A 125 -16.43 3.12 -2.56
N LYS A 126 -15.37 3.85 -2.32
CA LYS A 126 -14.17 3.98 -3.17
C LYS A 126 -13.33 2.69 -3.20
N TYR A 127 -13.94 1.52 -3.20
CA TYR A 127 -13.22 0.26 -3.18
C TYR A 127 -13.56 -0.59 -4.40
N MET A 128 -12.54 -1.20 -4.97
CA MET A 128 -12.66 -2.16 -6.04
C MET A 128 -12.61 -3.57 -5.45
N ILE A 129 -13.59 -4.41 -5.71
CA ILE A 129 -13.65 -5.78 -5.19
C ILE A 129 -13.42 -6.76 -6.33
N LEU A 130 -12.29 -7.47 -6.28
CA LEU A 130 -12.02 -8.61 -7.14
C LEU A 130 -12.54 -9.87 -6.44
N ARG A 131 -13.50 -10.56 -7.05
CA ARG A 131 -14.03 -11.82 -6.51
C ARG A 131 -13.43 -13.00 -7.25
N THR A 132 -12.85 -13.90 -6.48
CA THR A 132 -12.40 -15.21 -6.97
C THR A 132 -13.27 -16.30 -6.37
N VAL A 133 -13.16 -17.52 -6.88
CA VAL A 133 -13.89 -18.71 -6.36
C VAL A 133 -13.69 -18.88 -4.86
N HIS A 134 -12.51 -18.55 -4.33
CA HIS A 134 -12.15 -18.83 -2.93
C HIS A 134 -12.06 -17.61 -2.03
N LYS A 135 -11.81 -16.42 -2.59
CA LYS A 135 -11.49 -15.21 -1.79
C LYS A 135 -12.01 -13.95 -2.48
N ARG A 136 -12.13 -12.89 -1.66
CA ARG A 136 -12.41 -11.53 -2.12
C ARG A 136 -11.17 -10.66 -1.82
N PHE A 137 -10.71 -9.94 -2.83
CA PHE A 137 -9.61 -8.99 -2.69
C PHE A 137 -10.19 -7.58 -2.81
N ILE A 138 -9.93 -6.77 -1.80
CA ILE A 138 -10.31 -5.36 -1.81
C ILE A 138 -9.11 -4.58 -2.36
N LEU A 139 -9.33 -3.90 -3.47
CA LEU A 139 -8.32 -3.10 -4.15
C LEU A 139 -8.57 -1.64 -3.87
N ASN A 140 -7.51 -0.89 -3.56
CA ASN A 140 -7.63 0.52 -3.32
C ASN A 140 -7.61 1.27 -4.67
N PRO A 141 -8.65 2.06 -5.01
CA PRO A 141 -8.70 2.81 -6.27
C PRO A 141 -7.65 3.93 -6.37
N LEU A 142 -6.97 4.28 -5.27
CA LEU A 142 -5.85 5.21 -5.28
C LEU A 142 -4.57 4.60 -5.88
N MET A 143 -4.56 3.30 -6.14
CA MET A 143 -3.46 2.65 -6.86
C MET A 143 -3.50 3.06 -8.33
N ARG A 144 -2.34 3.42 -8.87
CA ARG A 144 -2.18 3.73 -10.30
C ARG A 144 -2.30 2.46 -11.14
N GLY A 145 -2.83 2.59 -12.35
CA GLY A 145 -3.03 1.46 -13.27
C GLY A 145 -4.32 0.66 -13.03
N CYS A 146 -5.15 1.03 -12.05
CA CYS A 146 -6.41 0.33 -11.77
C CYS A 146 -7.36 0.30 -12.97
N ASN A 147 -7.52 1.42 -13.68
CA ASN A 147 -8.44 1.50 -14.84
C ASN A 147 -7.97 0.61 -16.00
N GLU A 148 -6.67 0.55 -16.25
CA GLU A 148 -6.07 -0.31 -17.26
C GLU A 148 -6.23 -1.78 -16.89
N PHE A 149 -6.02 -2.11 -15.62
CA PHE A 149 -6.25 -3.43 -15.11
C PHE A 149 -7.71 -3.89 -15.28
N VAL A 150 -8.68 -3.03 -14.96
CA VAL A 150 -10.10 -3.36 -15.13
C VAL A 150 -10.44 -3.61 -16.58
N ARG A 151 -9.94 -2.77 -17.51
CA ARG A 151 -10.14 -2.96 -18.94
C ARG A 151 -9.54 -4.29 -19.41
N TYR A 152 -8.29 -4.55 -19.06
CA TYR A 152 -7.59 -5.79 -19.40
C TYR A 152 -8.30 -7.03 -18.86
N ALA A 153 -8.74 -6.98 -17.59
CA ALA A 153 -9.48 -8.08 -16.97
C ALA A 153 -10.82 -8.35 -17.65
N LYS A 154 -11.55 -7.29 -18.06
CA LYS A 154 -12.81 -7.44 -18.82
C LYS A 154 -12.58 -8.15 -20.15
N GLU A 155 -11.58 -7.74 -20.92
CA GLU A 155 -11.25 -8.34 -22.22
C GLU A 155 -10.94 -9.83 -22.08
N HIS A 156 -10.13 -10.21 -21.08
CA HIS A 156 -9.74 -11.61 -20.87
C HIS A 156 -10.89 -12.50 -20.38
N ILE A 157 -11.73 -12.01 -19.48
CA ILE A 157 -12.87 -12.79 -18.96
C ILE A 157 -13.96 -12.95 -20.03
N THR A 158 -14.23 -11.91 -20.83
CA THR A 158 -15.21 -12.00 -21.93
C THR A 158 -14.74 -12.99 -23.00
N ALA A 159 -13.44 -13.01 -23.31
CA ALA A 159 -12.87 -13.95 -24.28
C ALA A 159 -12.92 -15.42 -23.82
N GLN A 160 -12.96 -15.68 -22.52
CA GLN A 160 -13.10 -17.04 -21.97
C GLN A 160 -14.55 -17.54 -21.92
N GLN A 161 -15.53 -16.64 -21.98
CA GLN A 161 -16.97 -16.97 -21.93
C GLN A 161 -17.60 -17.14 -23.32
N SER A 162 -16.88 -16.78 -24.39
CA SER A 162 -17.27 -16.96 -25.80
C SER A 162 -16.70 -18.25 -26.37
#